data_f33b24c82d3b0c586029fe6c1986c0f0
#
_entry.id   f33b24c82d3b0c586029fe6c1986c0f0
#
_cell.length_a   1.000
_cell.length_b   1.000
_cell.length_c   1.000
_cell.angle_alpha   90.00
_cell.angle_beta   90.00
_cell.angle_gamma   90.00
#
_symmetry.space_group_name_H-M   'P 1'
#
loop_
_entity.id
_entity.type
_entity.pdbx_description
1 polymer ?
#
loop_
_entity_poly.entity_id
_entity_poly.type
_entity_poly.pdbx_seq_one_letter_code
_entity_poly.pdbx_strand_id
1 'polypeptide(L)'
;MSKVILNDKYKKLFTSPTRFYVLTGGRGSSKSFSVAYWCALTLLFERGHTILFTRYTMKSAHISIIPEITSKIELMGHLDKFDITKDSITSKTTGSTILFRGIRTSSGDQSANLKSLQGVTTWILDEAEELMSEETFDKINLSVRQKGKQNRVILLLNPSTKAHWIYERFFQSKGVEPGSNITKDDTTYIHTTYLDNKDNLDLSFLKELENTKTNNVVKYNHIILGGWLDKAEGVIFNNWELGEFNEDSDWEAGADFGWSQDPNTLIKVSIDNKNKMIWLKEELYKTGLTTTELSNIFRDVIGRRLIIADSAEGRLIEEVKRTGVNIKPCVKGAGSVKEGILLMKDYRMIIDPNSSNLIKELNNYIWSEKNEKPIDMYNHLLDAARYIITHRLKKPQIQKYRIR
;
A
#
# COMPACT_ATOMS: atom_id res chain seq x y z
N MET A 1 30.37 -4.65 -30.18
CA MET A 1 29.32 -4.83 -29.17
C MET A 1 29.90 -4.56 -27.79
N SER A 2 29.40 -3.57 -27.11
CA SER A 2 29.79 -3.31 -25.71
C SER A 2 29.31 -4.46 -24.85
N LYS A 3 30.19 -5.05 -24.04
CA LYS A 3 29.87 -6.15 -23.12
C LYS A 3 29.01 -5.58 -21.98
N VAL A 4 27.74 -5.94 -21.93
CA VAL A 4 26.89 -5.59 -20.80
C VAL A 4 27.14 -6.60 -19.68
N ILE A 5 27.53 -6.11 -18.52
CA ILE A 5 27.74 -6.92 -17.31
C ILE A 5 26.57 -6.65 -16.37
N LEU A 6 25.74 -7.65 -16.15
CA LEU A 6 24.70 -7.61 -15.12
C LEU A 6 25.29 -7.97 -13.76
N ASN A 7 24.78 -7.35 -12.71
CA ASN A 7 25.09 -7.78 -11.36
C ASN A 7 24.66 -9.25 -11.16
N ASP A 8 25.54 -10.03 -10.53
CA ASP A 8 25.36 -11.48 -10.35
C ASP A 8 24.09 -11.87 -9.63
N LYS A 9 23.58 -11.02 -8.73
CA LYS A 9 22.31 -11.24 -8.03
C LYS A 9 21.14 -11.39 -9.00
N TYR A 10 21.15 -10.66 -10.13
CA TYR A 10 20.09 -10.72 -11.14
C TYR A 10 20.18 -11.97 -12.05
N LYS A 11 21.23 -12.78 -11.98
CA LYS A 11 21.28 -14.06 -12.70
C LYS A 11 20.09 -14.96 -12.36
N LYS A 12 19.54 -14.83 -11.15
CA LYS A 12 18.35 -15.55 -10.72
C LYS A 12 17.10 -15.26 -11.57
N LEU A 13 16.99 -14.10 -12.22
CA LEU A 13 15.90 -13.81 -13.15
C LEU A 13 15.89 -14.78 -14.35
N PHE A 14 17.07 -15.29 -14.72
CA PHE A 14 17.26 -16.18 -15.88
C PHE A 14 17.22 -17.65 -15.50
N THR A 15 17.60 -18.00 -14.27
CA THR A 15 17.88 -19.38 -13.88
C THR A 15 16.85 -19.98 -12.92
N SER A 16 16.12 -19.17 -12.16
CA SER A 16 15.14 -19.67 -11.20
C SER A 16 13.81 -20.03 -11.88
N PRO A 17 13.22 -21.21 -11.60
CA PRO A 17 11.95 -21.63 -12.18
C PRO A 17 10.74 -21.24 -11.33
N THR A 18 10.84 -20.22 -10.49
CA THR A 18 9.78 -19.82 -9.57
C THR A 18 8.67 -19.03 -10.26
N ARG A 19 7.52 -18.95 -9.60
CA ARG A 19 6.39 -18.14 -10.06
C ARG A 19 6.59 -16.67 -9.73
N PHE A 20 7.03 -16.35 -8.50
CA PHE A 20 7.19 -14.98 -8.04
C PHE A 20 8.67 -14.59 -7.97
N TYR A 21 8.93 -13.34 -8.37
CA TYR A 21 10.21 -12.68 -8.23
C TYR A 21 9.98 -11.35 -7.52
N VAL A 22 10.55 -11.18 -6.34
CA VAL A 22 10.44 -9.96 -5.54
C VAL A 22 11.78 -9.25 -5.55
N LEU A 23 11.85 -8.16 -6.33
CA LEU A 23 13.05 -7.36 -6.53
C LEU A 23 12.96 -6.11 -5.68
N THR A 24 13.68 -6.08 -4.57
CA THR A 24 13.74 -4.95 -3.65
C THR A 24 15.08 -4.23 -3.74
N GLY A 25 15.10 -2.98 -3.31
CA GLY A 25 16.35 -2.22 -3.20
C GLY A 25 16.10 -0.72 -3.34
N GLY A 26 17.11 0.05 -3.00
CA GLY A 26 17.05 1.50 -3.06
C GLY A 26 17.31 2.09 -4.44
N ARG A 27 17.49 3.41 -4.47
CA ARG A 27 17.86 4.14 -5.68
C ARG A 27 19.30 3.79 -6.10
N GLY A 28 19.53 3.75 -7.42
CA GLY A 28 20.84 3.42 -7.99
C GLY A 28 21.19 1.92 -7.98
N SER A 29 20.28 1.02 -7.60
CA SER A 29 20.51 -0.41 -7.44
C SER A 29 20.39 -1.24 -8.73
N SER A 30 20.18 -0.62 -9.89
CA SER A 30 20.04 -1.23 -11.23
C SER A 30 18.84 -2.17 -11.42
N LYS A 31 17.82 -2.14 -10.56
CA LYS A 31 16.61 -2.99 -10.71
C LYS A 31 15.96 -2.86 -12.08
N SER A 32 15.54 -1.64 -12.45
CA SER A 32 14.84 -1.37 -13.71
C SER A 32 15.71 -1.71 -14.92
N PHE A 33 17.01 -1.36 -14.87
CA PHE A 33 17.97 -1.73 -15.90
C PHE A 33 18.00 -3.26 -16.14
N SER A 34 18.12 -4.03 -15.07
CA SER A 34 18.27 -5.49 -15.15
C SER A 34 17.00 -6.18 -15.65
N VAL A 35 15.84 -5.69 -15.24
CA VAL A 35 14.55 -6.20 -15.74
C VAL A 35 14.30 -5.78 -17.18
N ALA A 36 14.64 -4.55 -17.57
CA ALA A 36 14.55 -4.10 -18.95
C ALA A 36 15.45 -4.94 -19.88
N TYR A 37 16.67 -5.27 -19.41
CA TYR A 37 17.59 -6.12 -20.14
C TYR A 37 17.07 -7.56 -20.25
N TRP A 38 16.51 -8.12 -19.15
CA TRP A 38 15.84 -9.41 -19.19
C TRP A 38 14.66 -9.43 -20.17
N CYS A 39 13.84 -8.40 -20.20
CA CYS A 39 12.74 -8.26 -21.15
C CYS A 39 13.26 -8.29 -22.60
N ALA A 40 14.29 -7.50 -22.89
CA ALA A 40 14.86 -7.42 -24.25
C ALA A 40 15.43 -8.78 -24.71
N LEU A 41 16.13 -9.52 -23.82
CA LEU A 41 16.64 -10.86 -24.13
C LEU A 41 15.49 -11.87 -24.33
N THR A 42 14.46 -11.84 -23.48
CA THR A 42 13.28 -12.71 -23.63
C THR A 42 12.61 -12.48 -24.99
N LEU A 43 12.42 -11.23 -25.40
CA LEU A 43 11.84 -10.92 -26.72
C LEU A 43 12.72 -11.37 -27.89
N LEU A 44 14.04 -11.29 -27.75
CA LEU A 44 14.98 -11.67 -28.82
C LEU A 44 15.08 -13.19 -29.01
N PHE A 45 15.10 -13.95 -27.93
CA PHE A 45 15.51 -15.35 -27.98
C PHE A 45 14.38 -16.34 -27.65
N GLU A 46 13.34 -15.92 -26.96
CA GLU A 46 12.23 -16.80 -26.55
C GLU A 46 11.00 -16.54 -27.41
N ARG A 47 10.35 -17.59 -27.95
CA ARG A 47 9.17 -17.47 -28.82
C ARG A 47 7.87 -17.55 -28.03
N GLY A 48 6.87 -16.79 -28.47
CA GLY A 48 5.50 -16.88 -27.98
C GLY A 48 5.36 -16.44 -26.50
N HIS A 49 6.12 -15.45 -26.08
CA HIS A 49 5.96 -14.80 -24.79
C HIS A 49 5.16 -13.52 -24.91
N THR A 50 4.19 -13.34 -24.03
CA THR A 50 3.49 -12.09 -23.83
C THR A 50 3.81 -11.59 -22.42
N ILE A 51 4.55 -10.50 -22.34
CA ILE A 51 4.89 -9.82 -21.10
C ILE A 51 3.91 -8.68 -20.90
N LEU A 52 3.16 -8.71 -19.80
CA LEU A 52 2.34 -7.58 -19.36
C LEU A 52 3.20 -6.74 -18.40
N PHE A 53 3.55 -5.54 -18.81
CA PHE A 53 4.30 -4.60 -17.97
C PHE A 53 3.34 -3.52 -17.45
N THR A 54 3.23 -3.41 -16.14
CA THR A 54 2.30 -2.47 -15.51
C THR A 54 2.97 -1.57 -14.48
N ARG A 55 2.41 -0.37 -14.32
CA ARG A 55 2.51 0.51 -13.15
C ARG A 55 1.11 0.80 -12.63
N TYR A 56 1.01 1.33 -11.43
CA TYR A 56 -0.28 1.75 -10.90
C TYR A 56 -0.94 2.78 -11.82
N THR A 57 -0.18 3.79 -12.29
CA THR A 57 -0.61 4.72 -13.34
C THR A 57 0.37 4.71 -14.51
N MET A 58 -0.14 4.76 -15.74
CA MET A 58 0.67 4.62 -16.97
C MET A 58 1.02 5.95 -17.65
N LYS A 59 0.73 7.10 -17.04
CA LYS A 59 0.97 8.42 -17.65
C LYS A 59 2.42 8.65 -18.12
N SER A 60 3.38 7.95 -17.53
CA SER A 60 4.82 8.14 -17.78
C SER A 60 5.54 6.95 -18.44
N ALA A 61 4.84 5.84 -18.75
CA ALA A 61 5.54 4.66 -19.29
C ALA A 61 6.24 4.90 -20.61
N HIS A 62 5.64 5.70 -21.50
CA HIS A 62 6.27 6.07 -22.78
C HIS A 62 7.46 7.03 -22.61
N ILE A 63 7.58 7.69 -21.44
CA ILE A 63 8.71 8.58 -21.15
C ILE A 63 9.86 7.82 -20.44
N SER A 64 9.55 6.76 -19.69
CA SER A 64 10.53 6.07 -18.85
C SER A 64 10.80 4.62 -19.25
N ILE A 65 9.78 3.76 -19.23
CA ILE A 65 9.97 2.31 -19.35
C ILE A 65 10.22 1.87 -20.80
N ILE A 66 9.44 2.40 -21.75
CA ILE A 66 9.61 2.05 -23.17
C ILE A 66 11.00 2.50 -23.67
N PRO A 67 11.45 3.74 -23.44
CA PRO A 67 12.82 4.15 -23.75
C PRO A 67 13.89 3.30 -23.06
N GLU A 68 13.69 2.91 -21.81
CA GLU A 68 14.61 2.07 -21.06
C GLU A 68 14.79 0.70 -21.74
N ILE A 69 13.70 0.01 -22.10
CA ILE A 69 13.79 -1.29 -22.79
C ILE A 69 14.33 -1.11 -24.21
N THR A 70 13.91 -0.08 -24.93
CA THR A 70 14.38 0.22 -26.29
C THR A 70 15.89 0.45 -26.32
N SER A 71 16.43 1.18 -25.33
CA SER A 71 17.87 1.40 -25.20
C SER A 71 18.67 0.10 -25.01
N LYS A 72 18.08 -0.91 -24.35
CA LYS A 72 18.74 -2.23 -24.20
C LYS A 72 18.74 -3.02 -25.51
N ILE A 73 17.65 -2.92 -26.27
CA ILE A 73 17.56 -3.52 -27.63
C ILE A 73 18.59 -2.86 -28.57
N GLU A 74 18.73 -1.55 -28.50
CA GLU A 74 19.69 -0.78 -29.27
C GLU A 74 21.15 -1.13 -28.91
N LEU A 75 21.46 -1.21 -27.60
CA LEU A 75 22.77 -1.67 -27.09
C LEU A 75 23.17 -3.04 -27.62
N MET A 76 22.20 -3.91 -27.90
CA MET A 76 22.43 -5.23 -28.49
C MET A 76 22.52 -5.20 -30.02
N GLY A 77 22.27 -4.04 -30.65
CA GLY A 77 22.34 -3.88 -32.10
C GLY A 77 21.19 -4.55 -32.87
N HIS A 78 20.01 -4.65 -32.26
CA HIS A 78 18.87 -5.40 -32.82
C HIS A 78 17.59 -4.58 -32.97
N LEU A 79 17.69 -3.26 -33.03
CA LEU A 79 16.50 -2.37 -33.09
C LEU A 79 15.62 -2.64 -34.32
N ASP A 80 16.24 -3.00 -35.46
CA ASP A 80 15.58 -3.34 -36.73
C ASP A 80 14.65 -4.57 -36.63
N LYS A 81 14.87 -5.44 -35.63
CA LYS A 81 14.08 -6.64 -35.40
C LYS A 81 12.81 -6.41 -34.56
N PHE A 82 12.52 -5.19 -34.22
CA PHE A 82 11.39 -4.86 -33.36
C PHE A 82 10.44 -3.85 -34.00
N ASP A 83 9.15 -4.03 -33.69
CA ASP A 83 8.13 -3.02 -33.84
C ASP A 83 7.86 -2.38 -32.52
N ILE A 84 8.09 -1.07 -32.40
CA ILE A 84 7.96 -0.31 -31.16
C ILE A 84 6.85 0.71 -31.34
N THR A 85 5.84 0.65 -30.50
CA THR A 85 4.73 1.58 -30.44
C THR A 85 4.69 2.31 -29.09
N LYS A 86 3.72 3.18 -28.89
CA LYS A 86 3.54 3.89 -27.61
C LYS A 86 3.09 2.99 -26.45
N ASP A 87 2.64 1.77 -26.72
CA ASP A 87 2.03 0.86 -25.74
C ASP A 87 2.46 -0.60 -25.89
N SER A 88 3.38 -0.90 -26.83
CA SER A 88 3.92 -2.24 -27.02
C SER A 88 5.31 -2.26 -27.68
N ILE A 89 6.03 -3.35 -27.44
CA ILE A 89 7.28 -3.71 -28.16
C ILE A 89 7.11 -5.16 -28.61
N THR A 90 7.19 -5.41 -29.91
CA THR A 90 7.02 -6.75 -30.49
C THR A 90 8.23 -7.16 -31.31
N SER A 91 8.74 -8.36 -31.05
CA SER A 91 9.83 -8.94 -31.86
C SER A 91 9.29 -9.55 -33.16
N LYS A 92 9.81 -9.09 -34.28
CA LYS A 92 9.50 -9.63 -35.63
C LYS A 92 9.97 -11.06 -35.83
N THR A 93 10.98 -11.47 -35.08
CA THR A 93 11.62 -12.78 -35.24
C THR A 93 11.01 -13.88 -34.37
N THR A 94 10.62 -13.54 -33.15
CA THR A 94 10.08 -14.51 -32.17
C THR A 94 8.57 -14.41 -32.02
N GLY A 95 7.96 -13.29 -32.41
CA GLY A 95 6.56 -12.97 -32.16
C GLY A 95 6.26 -12.64 -30.68
N SER A 96 7.28 -12.61 -29.84
CA SER A 96 7.10 -12.26 -28.43
C SER A 96 6.88 -10.76 -28.27
N THR A 97 6.03 -10.38 -27.33
CA THR A 97 5.60 -8.98 -27.17
C THR A 97 5.59 -8.54 -25.70
N ILE A 98 5.82 -7.25 -25.49
CA ILE A 98 5.53 -6.57 -24.22
C ILE A 98 4.35 -5.64 -24.45
N LEU A 99 3.38 -5.70 -23.56
CA LEU A 99 2.23 -4.79 -23.49
C LEU A 99 2.36 -3.91 -22.26
N PHE A 100 2.29 -2.59 -22.46
CA PHE A 100 2.37 -1.61 -21.37
C PHE A 100 0.97 -1.13 -20.99
N ARG A 101 0.59 -1.27 -19.71
CA ARG A 101 -0.76 -0.91 -19.22
C ARG A 101 -0.68 -0.29 -17.83
N GLY A 102 -1.60 0.65 -17.54
CA GLY A 102 -1.85 1.14 -16.18
C GLY A 102 -2.88 0.25 -15.47
N ILE A 103 -2.71 0.04 -14.19
CA ILE A 103 -3.73 -0.63 -13.36
C ILE A 103 -4.89 0.32 -13.13
N ARG A 104 -4.61 1.61 -12.85
CA ARG A 104 -5.60 2.67 -12.68
C ARG A 104 -5.51 3.68 -13.83
N THR A 105 -6.67 4.15 -14.30
CA THR A 105 -6.78 5.23 -15.26
C THR A 105 -7.61 6.38 -14.69
N SER A 106 -7.69 7.50 -15.43
CA SER A 106 -8.54 8.64 -15.07
C SER A 106 -10.03 8.30 -15.00
N SER A 107 -10.47 7.21 -15.62
CA SER A 107 -11.85 6.71 -15.61
C SER A 107 -12.12 5.57 -14.60
N GLY A 108 -11.13 5.20 -13.78
CA GLY A 108 -11.28 4.17 -12.76
C GLY A 108 -10.28 3.02 -12.85
N ASP A 109 -10.56 1.94 -12.12
CA ASP A 109 -9.75 0.73 -12.10
C ASP A 109 -9.92 -0.09 -13.38
N GLN A 110 -8.82 -0.40 -14.07
CA GLN A 110 -8.79 -1.24 -15.28
C GLN A 110 -8.51 -2.73 -15.00
N SER A 111 -8.54 -3.16 -13.76
CA SER A 111 -8.28 -4.57 -13.42
C SER A 111 -9.14 -5.55 -14.23
N ALA A 112 -10.36 -5.18 -14.59
CA ALA A 112 -11.23 -5.98 -15.45
C ALA A 112 -10.65 -6.18 -16.87
N ASN A 113 -10.10 -5.13 -17.48
CA ASN A 113 -9.50 -5.20 -18.82
C ASN A 113 -8.17 -5.98 -18.79
N LEU A 114 -7.40 -5.90 -17.72
CA LEU A 114 -6.15 -6.66 -17.55
C LEU A 114 -6.39 -8.16 -17.39
N LYS A 115 -7.51 -8.57 -16.77
CA LYS A 115 -7.90 -9.99 -16.64
C LYS A 115 -8.27 -10.64 -17.98
N SER A 116 -8.73 -9.87 -18.95
CA SER A 116 -9.14 -10.38 -20.27
C SER A 116 -7.98 -10.61 -21.22
N LEU A 117 -6.75 -10.21 -20.87
CA LEU A 117 -5.56 -10.43 -21.68
C LEU A 117 -5.22 -11.92 -21.73
N GLN A 118 -5.38 -12.52 -22.90
CA GLN A 118 -5.03 -13.92 -23.14
C GLN A 118 -3.53 -14.08 -23.46
N GLY A 119 -2.96 -15.22 -23.11
CA GLY A 119 -1.60 -15.58 -23.47
C GLY A 119 -0.49 -14.90 -22.65
N VAL A 120 -0.82 -14.16 -21.61
CA VAL A 120 0.19 -13.55 -20.71
C VAL A 120 0.98 -14.63 -20.02
N THR A 121 2.29 -14.62 -20.25
CA THR A 121 3.27 -15.55 -19.64
C THR A 121 4.01 -14.91 -18.47
N THR A 122 4.19 -13.60 -18.51
CA THR A 122 4.88 -12.86 -17.46
C THR A 122 4.14 -11.57 -17.18
N TRP A 123 3.88 -11.29 -15.90
CA TRP A 123 3.41 -9.99 -15.42
C TRP A 123 4.53 -9.31 -14.65
N ILE A 124 4.86 -8.09 -15.04
CA ILE A 124 5.80 -7.22 -14.34
C ILE A 124 5.02 -6.07 -13.74
N LEU A 125 5.11 -5.95 -12.43
CA LEU A 125 4.56 -4.82 -11.66
C LEU A 125 5.72 -3.95 -11.21
N ASP A 126 5.90 -2.82 -11.89
CA ASP A 126 6.92 -1.82 -11.56
C ASP A 126 6.34 -0.79 -10.60
N GLU A 127 7.16 -0.30 -9.66
CA GLU A 127 6.72 0.53 -8.53
C GLU A 127 5.59 -0.18 -7.75
N ALA A 128 5.83 -1.47 -7.44
CA ALA A 128 4.80 -2.33 -6.86
C ALA A 128 4.31 -1.84 -5.49
N GLU A 129 5.09 -1.00 -4.80
CA GLU A 129 4.70 -0.30 -3.58
C GLU A 129 3.53 0.66 -3.75
N GLU A 130 3.23 1.11 -4.98
CA GLU A 130 2.07 1.96 -5.25
C GLU A 130 0.75 1.17 -5.30
N LEU A 131 0.80 -0.15 -5.50
CA LEU A 131 -0.38 -1.00 -5.52
C LEU A 131 -0.77 -1.41 -4.09
N MET A 132 -1.65 -0.64 -3.47
CA MET A 132 -2.06 -0.85 -2.09
C MET A 132 -3.06 -2.02 -1.91
N SER A 133 -3.78 -2.42 -2.95
CA SER A 133 -4.79 -3.50 -2.90
C SER A 133 -4.19 -4.85 -3.27
N GLU A 134 -4.07 -5.75 -2.29
CA GLU A 134 -3.71 -7.15 -2.53
C GLU A 134 -4.76 -7.88 -3.37
N GLU A 135 -6.05 -7.57 -3.19
CA GLU A 135 -7.13 -8.13 -4.00
C GLU A 135 -6.96 -7.80 -5.50
N THR A 136 -6.56 -6.56 -5.81
CA THR A 136 -6.25 -6.16 -7.19
C THR A 136 -5.06 -6.93 -7.74
N PHE A 137 -4.01 -7.14 -6.93
CA PHE A 137 -2.88 -7.99 -7.28
C PHE A 137 -3.33 -9.41 -7.60
N ASP A 138 -4.14 -10.05 -6.76
CA ASP A 138 -4.59 -11.42 -6.96
C ASP A 138 -5.45 -11.57 -8.22
N LYS A 139 -6.31 -10.60 -8.49
CA LYS A 139 -7.12 -10.57 -9.72
C LYS A 139 -6.27 -10.62 -10.99
N ILE A 140 -5.16 -9.90 -11.04
CA ILE A 140 -4.26 -9.89 -12.21
C ILE A 140 -3.36 -11.13 -12.21
N ASN A 141 -2.80 -11.50 -11.05
CA ASN A 141 -1.94 -12.68 -10.89
C ASN A 141 -2.61 -13.97 -11.40
N LEU A 142 -3.90 -14.17 -11.11
CA LEU A 142 -4.66 -15.34 -11.57
C LEU A 142 -4.87 -15.36 -13.09
N SER A 143 -4.64 -14.26 -13.79
CA SER A 143 -4.73 -14.19 -15.25
C SER A 143 -3.43 -14.64 -15.95
N VAL A 144 -2.32 -14.72 -15.23
CA VAL A 144 -1.04 -15.22 -15.73
C VAL A 144 -0.99 -16.75 -15.63
N ARG A 145 -1.47 -17.43 -16.69
CA ARG A 145 -1.72 -18.89 -16.66
C ARG A 145 -1.57 -19.57 -18.03
N GLN A 146 -0.63 -19.12 -18.84
CA GLN A 146 -0.40 -19.71 -20.18
C GLN A 146 0.13 -21.15 -20.06
N LYS A 147 -0.56 -22.12 -20.69
CA LYS A 147 -0.13 -23.53 -20.72
C LYS A 147 1.16 -23.69 -21.54
N GLY A 148 2.07 -24.54 -21.05
CA GLY A 148 3.32 -24.87 -21.76
C GLY A 148 4.40 -23.80 -21.69
N LYS A 149 4.24 -22.78 -20.86
CA LYS A 149 5.23 -21.75 -20.59
C LYS A 149 5.46 -21.60 -19.10
N GLN A 150 6.65 -21.12 -18.72
CA GLN A 150 6.86 -20.68 -17.36
C GLN A 150 6.10 -19.38 -17.14
N ASN A 151 5.13 -19.39 -16.21
CA ASN A 151 4.38 -18.22 -15.84
C ASN A 151 5.07 -17.50 -14.68
N ARG A 152 5.36 -16.21 -14.85
CA ARG A 152 6.10 -15.39 -13.88
C ARG A 152 5.32 -14.15 -13.47
N VAL A 153 5.50 -13.75 -12.22
CA VAL A 153 5.05 -12.46 -11.69
C VAL A 153 6.27 -11.80 -11.04
N ILE A 154 6.68 -10.66 -11.58
CA ILE A 154 7.89 -9.94 -11.16
C ILE A 154 7.45 -8.61 -10.53
N LEU A 155 7.73 -8.45 -9.25
CA LEU A 155 7.48 -7.22 -8.50
C LEU A 155 8.80 -6.44 -8.36
N LEU A 156 8.82 -5.22 -8.88
CA LEU A 156 9.92 -4.27 -8.67
C LEU A 156 9.43 -3.20 -7.70
N LEU A 157 10.13 -3.04 -6.59
CA LEU A 157 9.74 -2.04 -5.60
C LEU A 157 10.92 -1.42 -4.87
N ASN A 158 10.72 -0.18 -4.45
CA ASN A 158 11.45 0.41 -3.36
C ASN A 158 10.60 0.14 -2.11
N PRO A 159 11.10 -0.62 -1.10
CA PRO A 159 10.29 -0.96 0.05
C PRO A 159 9.63 0.27 0.69
N SER A 160 8.38 0.14 1.12
CA SER A 160 7.64 1.17 1.84
C SER A 160 7.59 0.84 3.34
N THR A 161 6.42 0.71 3.95
CA THR A 161 6.29 0.29 5.35
C THR A 161 5.97 -1.20 5.45
N LYS A 162 6.31 -1.82 6.57
CA LYS A 162 5.99 -3.22 6.88
C LYS A 162 4.46 -3.49 6.94
N ALA A 163 3.65 -2.43 7.01
CA ALA A 163 2.20 -2.53 6.92
C ALA A 163 1.68 -2.86 5.52
N HIS A 164 2.52 -2.74 4.50
CA HIS A 164 2.14 -3.04 3.11
C HIS A 164 1.94 -4.53 2.90
N TRP A 165 0.91 -4.95 2.15
CA TRP A 165 0.57 -6.36 1.89
C TRP A 165 1.73 -7.15 1.27
N ILE A 166 2.62 -6.53 0.46
CA ILE A 166 3.82 -7.19 -0.11
C ILE A 166 4.74 -7.68 1.01
N TYR A 167 4.94 -6.88 2.07
CA TYR A 167 5.76 -7.30 3.20
C TYR A 167 5.14 -8.49 3.92
N GLU A 168 3.85 -8.42 4.24
CA GLU A 168 3.14 -9.49 4.92
C GLU A 168 3.16 -10.79 4.10
N ARG A 169 2.78 -10.73 2.82
CA ARG A 169 2.67 -11.90 1.94
C ARG A 169 4.00 -12.56 1.61
N PHE A 170 5.01 -11.76 1.26
CA PHE A 170 6.26 -12.30 0.72
C PHE A 170 7.38 -12.38 1.75
N PHE A 171 7.34 -11.61 2.82
CA PHE A 171 8.39 -11.63 3.83
C PHE A 171 7.91 -12.24 5.14
N GLN A 172 6.93 -11.64 5.80
CA GLN A 172 6.48 -12.04 7.13
C GLN A 172 5.88 -13.46 7.12
N SER A 173 4.88 -13.73 6.27
CA SER A 173 4.21 -15.04 6.20
C SER A 173 5.14 -16.18 5.76
N LYS A 174 6.17 -15.86 4.96
CA LYS A 174 7.16 -16.83 4.50
C LYS A 174 8.41 -16.91 5.38
N GLY A 175 8.51 -16.10 6.44
CA GLY A 175 9.69 -16.05 7.31
C GLY A 175 10.97 -15.77 6.52
N VAL A 176 10.93 -14.75 5.65
CA VAL A 176 12.08 -14.29 4.86
C VAL A 176 12.49 -12.92 5.34
N GLU A 177 13.74 -12.78 5.74
CA GLU A 177 14.29 -11.50 6.18
C GLU A 177 14.45 -10.53 5.01
N PRO A 178 14.04 -9.25 5.16
CA PRO A 178 14.34 -8.20 4.20
C PRO A 178 15.83 -8.12 3.85
N GLY A 179 16.13 -7.82 2.60
CA GLY A 179 17.53 -7.79 2.13
C GLY A 179 18.09 -9.13 1.66
N SER A 180 17.30 -10.20 1.80
CA SER A 180 17.72 -11.55 1.39
C SER A 180 17.86 -11.70 -0.13
N ASN A 181 18.79 -12.56 -0.55
CA ASN A 181 19.01 -12.96 -1.94
C ASN A 181 18.91 -14.49 -2.06
N ILE A 182 17.71 -15.02 -1.87
CA ILE A 182 17.42 -16.45 -1.80
C ILE A 182 16.27 -16.85 -2.73
N THR A 183 16.09 -18.13 -2.92
CA THR A 183 14.85 -18.71 -3.45
C THR A 183 14.23 -19.55 -2.36
N LYS A 184 12.95 -19.30 -2.04
CA LYS A 184 12.18 -20.04 -1.06
C LYS A 184 10.81 -20.34 -1.63
N ASP A 185 10.41 -21.59 -1.60
CA ASP A 185 9.17 -22.11 -2.16
C ASP A 185 8.97 -21.66 -3.62
N ASP A 186 7.90 -20.95 -3.91
CA ASP A 186 7.53 -20.42 -5.23
C ASP A 186 8.10 -19.02 -5.53
N THR A 187 8.97 -18.48 -4.66
CA THR A 187 9.41 -17.08 -4.70
C THR A 187 10.94 -16.98 -4.73
N THR A 188 11.43 -16.18 -5.67
CA THR A 188 12.83 -15.74 -5.74
C THR A 188 12.96 -14.31 -5.27
N TYR A 189 13.81 -14.07 -4.27
CA TYR A 189 14.09 -12.75 -3.69
C TYR A 189 15.42 -12.25 -4.22
N ILE A 190 15.41 -11.01 -4.69
CA ILE A 190 16.61 -10.32 -5.18
C ILE A 190 16.62 -8.93 -4.51
N HIS A 191 17.61 -8.70 -3.66
CA HIS A 191 17.82 -7.41 -3.06
C HIS A 191 19.15 -6.83 -3.51
N THR A 192 19.10 -5.59 -4.03
CA THR A 192 20.28 -4.87 -4.50
C THR A 192 20.28 -3.44 -3.97
N THR A 193 21.47 -2.90 -3.79
CA THR A 193 21.69 -1.52 -3.38
C THR A 193 22.59 -0.81 -4.40
N TYR A 194 22.82 0.47 -4.21
CA TYR A 194 23.80 1.19 -5.03
C TYR A 194 25.22 0.61 -4.91
N LEU A 195 25.54 -0.05 -3.80
CA LEU A 195 26.85 -0.70 -3.60
C LEU A 195 27.07 -1.84 -4.61
N ASP A 196 26.02 -2.49 -5.02
CA ASP A 196 26.04 -3.54 -6.03
C ASP A 196 26.19 -2.98 -7.47
N ASN A 197 26.10 -1.66 -7.64
CA ASN A 197 26.12 -0.98 -8.95
C ASN A 197 27.06 0.22 -8.96
N LYS A 198 27.92 0.35 -7.97
CA LYS A 198 28.74 1.55 -7.70
C LYS A 198 29.56 2.00 -8.90
N ASP A 199 30.12 1.05 -9.66
CA ASP A 199 30.99 1.34 -10.81
C ASP A 199 30.25 1.99 -12.00
N ASN A 200 28.91 1.90 -12.01
CA ASN A 200 28.07 2.50 -13.03
C ASN A 200 27.39 3.81 -12.60
N LEU A 201 27.71 4.31 -11.40
CA LEU A 201 27.11 5.51 -10.83
C LEU A 201 28.06 6.70 -10.91
N ASP A 202 27.49 7.86 -11.17
CA ASP A 202 28.23 9.12 -11.21
C ASP A 202 28.78 9.50 -9.83
N LEU A 203 29.97 10.08 -9.81
CA LEU A 203 30.67 10.46 -8.56
C LEU A 203 29.89 11.50 -7.75
N SER A 204 29.19 12.43 -8.40
CA SER A 204 28.39 13.44 -7.68
C SER A 204 27.19 12.78 -6.99
N PHE A 205 26.56 11.80 -7.62
CA PHE A 205 25.50 11.01 -7.02
C PHE A 205 26.02 10.20 -5.82
N LEU A 206 27.17 9.54 -5.93
CA LEU A 206 27.77 8.80 -4.81
C LEU A 206 28.08 9.71 -3.62
N LYS A 207 28.55 10.93 -3.88
CA LYS A 207 28.80 11.93 -2.83
C LYS A 207 27.50 12.35 -2.13
N GLU A 208 26.41 12.50 -2.87
CA GLU A 208 25.10 12.82 -2.28
C GLU A 208 24.56 11.67 -1.41
N LEU A 209 24.83 10.41 -1.79
CA LEU A 209 24.49 9.26 -0.94
C LEU A 209 25.26 9.27 0.39
N GLU A 210 26.55 9.60 0.39
CA GLU A 210 27.34 9.71 1.63
C GLU A 210 26.87 10.90 2.49
N ASN A 211 26.50 12.02 1.89
CA ASN A 211 25.87 13.13 2.60
C ASN A 211 24.55 12.69 3.26
N THR A 212 23.72 11.95 2.54
CA THR A 212 22.46 11.42 3.09
C THR A 212 22.74 10.48 4.26
N LYS A 213 23.73 9.60 4.14
CA LYS A 213 24.14 8.67 5.20
C LYS A 213 24.56 9.41 6.48
N THR A 214 25.32 10.50 6.33
CA THR A 214 25.82 11.28 7.47
C THR A 214 24.70 12.07 8.15
N ASN A 215 23.80 12.67 7.36
CA ASN A 215 22.82 13.62 7.86
C ASN A 215 21.48 12.97 8.25
N ASN A 216 21.10 11.82 7.65
CA ASN A 216 19.83 11.15 7.90
C ASN A 216 19.94 9.63 7.65
N VAL A 217 20.39 8.92 8.68
CA VAL A 217 20.57 7.45 8.64
C VAL A 217 19.28 6.70 8.33
N VAL A 218 18.13 7.16 8.84
CA VAL A 218 16.83 6.51 8.58
C VAL A 218 16.49 6.60 7.10
N LYS A 219 16.59 7.80 6.52
CA LYS A 219 16.37 8.02 5.09
C LYS A 219 17.38 7.25 4.23
N TYR A 220 18.64 7.18 4.64
CA TYR A 220 19.65 6.39 3.96
C TYR A 220 19.30 4.90 3.94
N ASN A 221 18.95 4.33 5.10
CA ASN A 221 18.59 2.92 5.19
C ASN A 221 17.34 2.59 4.37
N HIS A 222 16.34 3.48 4.37
CA HIS A 222 15.10 3.28 3.64
C HIS A 222 15.27 3.52 2.13
N ILE A 223 15.59 4.74 1.71
CA ILE A 223 15.57 5.13 0.28
C ILE A 223 16.78 4.59 -0.48
N ILE A 224 17.96 4.56 0.16
CA ILE A 224 19.20 4.22 -0.52
C ILE A 224 19.52 2.73 -0.42
N LEU A 225 19.35 2.15 0.76
CA LEU A 225 19.56 0.71 0.94
C LEU A 225 18.32 -0.14 0.68
N GLY A 226 17.14 0.47 0.54
CA GLY A 226 15.88 -0.24 0.28
C GLY A 226 15.38 -1.03 1.49
N GLY A 227 15.51 -0.45 2.68
CA GLY A 227 14.96 -1.01 3.91
C GLY A 227 13.47 -0.72 4.08
N TRP A 228 12.74 -1.64 4.70
CA TRP A 228 11.34 -1.43 5.09
C TRP A 228 11.25 -0.55 6.34
N LEU A 229 10.25 0.33 6.38
CA LEU A 229 9.97 1.19 7.52
C LEU A 229 8.94 0.54 8.45
N ASP A 230 9.11 0.72 9.76
CA ASP A 230 8.09 0.36 10.76
C ASP A 230 6.97 1.41 10.81
N LYS A 231 7.28 2.66 10.46
CA LYS A 231 6.39 3.81 10.49
C LYS A 231 6.61 4.70 9.27
N ALA A 232 5.53 5.18 8.65
CA ALA A 232 5.61 6.07 7.51
C ALA A 232 6.20 7.44 7.91
N GLU A 233 6.90 8.09 6.98
CA GLU A 233 7.35 9.47 7.18
C GLU A 233 6.13 10.43 7.13
N GLY A 234 6.10 11.42 8.03
CA GLY A 234 5.05 12.43 8.03
C GLY A 234 3.69 11.96 8.55
N VAL A 235 3.65 10.94 9.43
CA VAL A 235 2.40 10.51 10.05
C VAL A 235 1.69 11.65 10.78
N ILE A 236 0.36 11.63 10.73
CA ILE A 236 -0.48 12.66 11.31
C ILE A 236 -0.37 12.66 12.84
N PHE A 237 -0.37 11.48 13.46
CA PHE A 237 -0.35 11.32 14.92
C PHE A 237 1.01 10.84 15.43
N ASN A 238 1.66 11.65 16.26
CA ASN A 238 2.91 11.33 16.95
C ASN A 238 2.75 11.37 18.49
N ASN A 239 1.57 11.72 18.97
CA ASN A 239 1.21 12.00 20.36
C ASN A 239 0.56 10.79 21.02
N TRP A 240 1.09 9.59 20.80
CA TRP A 240 0.54 8.35 21.36
C TRP A 240 1.62 7.43 21.92
N GLU A 241 1.19 6.57 22.84
CA GLU A 241 1.99 5.50 23.44
C GLU A 241 1.11 4.30 23.76
N LEU A 242 1.73 3.16 24.08
CA LEU A 242 1.03 1.96 24.50
C LEU A 242 0.69 2.03 25.99
N GLY A 243 -0.50 1.56 26.35
CA GLY A 243 -0.95 1.45 27.73
C GLY A 243 -2.30 0.73 27.81
N GLU A 244 -2.54 0.03 28.90
CA GLU A 244 -3.76 -0.76 29.08
C GLU A 244 -5.01 0.12 29.14
N PHE A 245 -6.08 -0.33 28.49
CA PHE A 245 -7.39 0.31 28.53
C PHE A 245 -8.10 -0.06 29.84
N ASN A 246 -8.57 0.96 30.58
CA ASN A 246 -9.35 0.71 31.81
C ASN A 246 -10.84 0.54 31.47
N GLU A 247 -11.33 -0.68 31.57
CA GLU A 247 -12.74 -1.03 31.29
C GLU A 247 -13.73 -0.43 32.31
N ASP A 248 -13.28 -0.08 33.51
CA ASP A 248 -14.10 0.56 34.53
C ASP A 248 -14.23 2.07 34.34
N SER A 249 -13.51 2.66 33.41
CA SER A 249 -13.58 4.09 33.12
C SER A 249 -14.91 4.49 32.44
N ASP A 250 -15.16 5.79 32.36
CA ASP A 250 -16.27 6.34 31.57
C ASP A 250 -15.86 6.34 30.10
N TRP A 251 -16.27 5.31 29.35
CA TRP A 251 -16.00 5.17 27.93
C TRP A 251 -17.28 5.00 27.11
N GLU A 252 -17.20 5.40 25.85
CA GLU A 252 -18.21 5.21 24.83
C GLU A 252 -17.50 4.67 23.57
N ALA A 253 -18.24 4.39 22.50
CA ALA A 253 -17.66 3.79 21.31
C ALA A 253 -17.84 4.62 20.05
N GLY A 254 -16.92 4.46 19.12
CA GLY A 254 -17.03 4.92 17.74
C GLY A 254 -17.09 3.74 16.78
N ALA A 255 -17.81 3.89 15.66
CA ALA A 255 -17.87 2.90 14.61
C ALA A 255 -17.73 3.54 13.23
N ASP A 256 -17.03 2.85 12.33
CA ASP A 256 -16.97 3.16 10.91
C ASP A 256 -17.41 1.92 10.12
N PHE A 257 -18.24 2.13 9.10
CA PHE A 257 -18.86 1.04 8.36
C PHE A 257 -18.18 0.81 7.02
N GLY A 258 -17.77 -0.43 6.79
CA GLY A 258 -17.29 -0.92 5.52
C GLY A 258 -18.13 -2.09 5.02
N TRP A 259 -17.90 -2.54 3.80
CA TRP A 259 -18.64 -3.67 3.24
C TRP A 259 -17.69 -4.75 2.71
N SER A 260 -17.27 -4.67 1.47
CA SER A 260 -16.51 -5.76 0.83
C SER A 260 -14.99 -5.60 0.91
N GLN A 261 -14.49 -4.38 0.79
CA GLN A 261 -13.05 -4.06 0.82
C GLN A 261 -12.66 -3.34 2.11
N ASP A 262 -13.51 -2.44 2.56
CA ASP A 262 -13.31 -1.69 3.79
C ASP A 262 -13.87 -2.46 5.00
N PRO A 263 -13.17 -2.48 6.13
CA PRO A 263 -13.62 -3.16 7.34
C PRO A 263 -14.73 -2.39 8.03
N ASN A 264 -15.64 -3.11 8.68
CA ASN A 264 -16.43 -2.56 9.78
C ASN A 264 -15.52 -2.45 11.00
N THR A 265 -15.50 -1.29 11.63
CA THR A 265 -14.65 -1.02 12.79
C THR A 265 -15.46 -0.59 14.00
N LEU A 266 -14.96 -0.96 15.17
CA LEU A 266 -15.50 -0.55 16.48
C LEU A 266 -14.34 -0.25 17.41
N ILE A 267 -14.38 0.89 18.08
CA ILE A 267 -13.35 1.36 18.99
C ILE A 267 -13.96 1.89 20.29
N LYS A 268 -13.43 1.47 21.43
CA LYS A 268 -13.74 2.07 22.72
C LYS A 268 -12.88 3.31 22.95
N VAL A 269 -13.47 4.35 23.51
CA VAL A 269 -12.83 5.64 23.77
C VAL A 269 -13.17 6.16 25.16
N SER A 270 -12.16 6.37 25.99
CA SER A 270 -12.28 7.10 27.25
C SER A 270 -11.49 8.39 27.20
N ILE A 271 -12.04 9.48 27.76
CA ILE A 271 -11.46 10.83 27.64
C ILE A 271 -11.31 11.44 29.03
N ASP A 272 -10.10 11.81 29.38
CA ASP A 272 -9.79 12.67 30.54
C ASP A 272 -9.46 14.08 30.06
N ASN A 273 -10.45 14.96 30.14
CA ASN A 273 -10.30 16.35 29.73
C ASN A 273 -9.35 17.15 30.62
N LYS A 274 -9.20 16.76 31.88
CA LYS A 274 -8.36 17.47 32.88
C LYS A 274 -6.88 17.26 32.55
N ASN A 275 -6.51 16.02 32.29
CA ASN A 275 -5.13 15.64 32.00
C ASN A 275 -4.82 15.61 30.49
N LYS A 276 -5.78 15.92 29.64
CA LYS A 276 -5.65 15.86 28.18
C LYS A 276 -5.19 14.51 27.67
N MET A 277 -5.85 13.44 28.11
CA MET A 277 -5.55 12.06 27.74
C MET A 277 -6.78 11.39 27.10
N ILE A 278 -6.54 10.56 26.11
CA ILE A 278 -7.54 9.72 25.44
C ILE A 278 -7.03 8.29 25.44
N TRP A 279 -7.82 7.35 25.95
CA TRP A 279 -7.55 5.92 25.84
C TRP A 279 -8.37 5.32 24.72
N LEU A 280 -7.71 4.52 23.86
CA LEU A 280 -8.29 3.90 22.68
C LEU A 280 -8.07 2.39 22.73
N LYS A 281 -9.14 1.61 22.47
CA LYS A 281 -9.07 0.16 22.36
C LYS A 281 -9.89 -0.33 21.18
N GLU A 282 -9.23 -1.00 20.25
CA GLU A 282 -9.86 -1.66 19.11
C GLU A 282 -10.68 -2.86 19.60
N GLU A 283 -11.93 -2.98 19.13
CA GLU A 283 -12.82 -4.10 19.46
C GLU A 283 -13.27 -4.86 18.20
N LEU A 284 -13.28 -4.21 17.04
CA LEU A 284 -13.66 -4.84 15.78
C LEU A 284 -12.86 -4.22 14.62
N TYR A 285 -12.36 -5.09 13.74
CA TYR A 285 -11.79 -4.74 12.44
C TYR A 285 -12.05 -5.90 11.47
N LYS A 286 -13.18 -5.89 10.78
CA LYS A 286 -13.59 -7.04 9.95
C LYS A 286 -14.47 -6.63 8.76
N THR A 287 -14.20 -7.21 7.59
CA THR A 287 -15.01 -7.05 6.38
C THR A 287 -16.16 -8.06 6.29
N GLY A 288 -17.13 -7.78 5.45
CA GLY A 288 -18.16 -8.75 5.03
C GLY A 288 -19.16 -9.16 6.11
N LEU A 289 -19.37 -8.35 7.16
CA LEU A 289 -20.37 -8.62 8.19
C LEU A 289 -21.77 -8.24 7.72
N THR A 290 -22.73 -9.12 7.98
CA THR A 290 -24.15 -8.80 7.85
C THR A 290 -24.61 -7.84 8.95
N THR A 291 -25.72 -7.12 8.73
CA THR A 291 -26.31 -6.23 9.76
C THR A 291 -26.61 -6.97 11.06
N THR A 292 -27.03 -8.23 10.99
CA THR A 292 -27.34 -9.06 12.17
C THR A 292 -26.06 -9.38 12.96
N GLU A 293 -25.00 -9.83 12.28
CA GLU A 293 -23.71 -10.13 12.93
C GLU A 293 -23.13 -8.88 13.58
N LEU A 294 -23.14 -7.74 12.86
CA LEU A 294 -22.67 -6.47 13.37
C LEU A 294 -23.45 -6.02 14.62
N SER A 295 -24.80 -6.13 14.58
CA SER A 295 -25.65 -5.80 15.71
C SER A 295 -25.40 -6.68 16.93
N ASN A 296 -25.14 -7.97 16.73
CA ASN A 296 -24.79 -8.89 17.80
C ASN A 296 -23.46 -8.50 18.46
N ILE A 297 -22.42 -8.27 17.64
CA ILE A 297 -21.11 -7.83 18.12
C ILE A 297 -21.25 -6.52 18.94
N PHE A 298 -21.99 -5.54 18.43
CA PHE A 298 -22.17 -4.26 19.12
C PHE A 298 -22.87 -4.43 20.47
N ARG A 299 -23.90 -5.29 20.56
CA ARG A 299 -24.58 -5.59 21.83
C ARG A 299 -23.67 -6.30 22.83
N ASP A 300 -22.93 -7.29 22.36
CA ASP A 300 -22.08 -8.12 23.22
C ASP A 300 -20.90 -7.32 23.78
N VAL A 301 -20.28 -6.48 22.94
CA VAL A 301 -19.07 -5.73 23.28
C VAL A 301 -19.38 -4.41 23.99
N ILE A 302 -20.39 -3.66 23.53
CA ILE A 302 -20.66 -2.29 24.01
C ILE A 302 -21.80 -2.27 25.04
N GLY A 303 -22.71 -3.23 25.00
CA GLY A 303 -23.86 -3.28 25.87
C GLY A 303 -24.82 -2.12 25.61
N ARG A 304 -25.09 -1.32 26.67
CA ARG A 304 -26.01 -0.15 26.61
C ARG A 304 -25.32 1.17 26.34
N ARG A 305 -23.99 1.19 26.26
CA ARG A 305 -23.21 2.44 26.04
C ARG A 305 -23.47 3.01 24.64
N LEU A 306 -23.21 4.30 24.48
CA LEU A 306 -23.43 5.00 23.21
C LEU A 306 -22.36 4.62 22.17
N ILE A 307 -22.81 4.42 20.94
CA ILE A 307 -21.97 4.30 19.76
C ILE A 307 -22.24 5.51 18.85
N ILE A 308 -21.19 6.20 18.42
CA ILE A 308 -21.28 7.22 17.36
C ILE A 308 -20.69 6.64 16.08
N ALA A 309 -21.50 6.57 15.02
CA ALA A 309 -21.13 5.95 13.76
C ALA A 309 -21.12 6.93 12.58
N ASP A 310 -20.52 6.51 11.47
CA ASP A 310 -20.52 7.30 10.24
C ASP A 310 -21.95 7.64 9.77
N SER A 311 -22.26 8.91 9.62
CA SER A 311 -23.57 9.39 9.17
C SER A 311 -23.88 9.09 7.69
N ALA A 312 -22.91 8.68 6.88
CA ALA A 312 -23.14 8.31 5.48
C ALA A 312 -24.03 7.04 5.37
N GLU A 313 -23.97 6.14 6.36
CA GLU A 313 -24.70 4.87 6.41
C GLU A 313 -25.97 4.96 7.27
N GLY A 314 -26.77 6.00 7.06
CA GLY A 314 -27.99 6.27 7.86
C GLY A 314 -28.98 5.11 7.91
N ARG A 315 -29.14 4.36 6.82
CA ARG A 315 -30.02 3.16 6.78
C ARG A 315 -29.48 2.07 7.70
N LEU A 316 -28.22 1.76 7.64
CA LEU A 316 -27.58 0.74 8.47
C LEU A 316 -27.66 1.12 9.96
N ILE A 317 -27.43 2.39 10.29
CA ILE A 317 -27.62 2.91 11.66
C ILE A 317 -29.04 2.63 12.17
N GLU A 318 -30.08 2.91 11.39
CA GLU A 318 -31.46 2.67 11.80
C GLU A 318 -31.79 1.17 11.91
N GLU A 319 -31.26 0.33 11.03
CA GLU A 319 -31.38 -1.12 11.13
C GLU A 319 -30.74 -1.67 12.42
N VAL A 320 -29.50 -1.26 12.72
CA VAL A 320 -28.76 -1.63 13.94
C VAL A 320 -29.48 -1.13 15.20
N LYS A 321 -29.97 0.12 15.18
CA LYS A 321 -30.72 0.70 16.29
C LYS A 321 -32.02 -0.07 16.62
N ARG A 322 -32.75 -0.56 15.59
CA ARG A 322 -33.96 -1.39 15.78
C ARG A 322 -33.68 -2.70 16.52
N THR A 323 -32.45 -3.18 16.53
CA THR A 323 -32.03 -4.37 17.30
C THR A 323 -31.75 -4.07 18.78
N GLY A 324 -31.94 -2.81 19.23
CA GLY A 324 -31.74 -2.38 20.61
C GLY A 324 -30.34 -1.80 20.90
N VAL A 325 -29.50 -1.63 19.90
CA VAL A 325 -28.18 -0.99 20.06
C VAL A 325 -28.35 0.53 20.21
N ASN A 326 -27.67 1.12 21.19
CA ASN A 326 -27.67 2.56 21.41
C ASN A 326 -26.67 3.26 20.47
N ILE A 327 -27.09 3.50 19.24
CA ILE A 327 -26.26 4.05 18.16
C ILE A 327 -26.84 5.36 17.61
N LYS A 328 -25.97 6.32 17.29
CA LYS A 328 -26.34 7.61 16.68
C LYS A 328 -25.36 7.97 15.54
N PRO A 329 -25.83 8.68 14.50
CA PRO A 329 -24.95 9.20 13.47
C PRO A 329 -24.04 10.31 14.02
N CYS A 330 -22.82 10.39 13.52
CA CYS A 330 -21.94 11.53 13.75
C CYS A 330 -22.45 12.78 13.02
N VAL A 331 -22.07 13.96 13.51
CA VAL A 331 -22.35 15.23 12.84
C VAL A 331 -21.16 15.59 11.95
N LYS A 332 -21.36 15.60 10.63
CA LYS A 332 -20.35 15.98 9.65
C LYS A 332 -20.64 17.39 9.13
N GLY A 333 -19.58 18.19 8.98
CA GLY A 333 -19.62 19.51 8.35
C GLY A 333 -18.38 19.72 7.47
N ALA A 334 -18.36 20.79 6.69
CA ALA A 334 -17.18 21.16 5.91
C ALA A 334 -15.97 21.31 6.86
N GLY A 335 -14.84 20.62 6.54
CA GLY A 335 -13.63 20.65 7.37
C GLY A 335 -13.64 19.75 8.61
N SER A 336 -14.72 18.99 8.87
CA SER A 336 -14.86 18.16 10.09
C SER A 336 -13.74 17.13 10.28
N VAL A 337 -13.13 16.62 9.20
CA VAL A 337 -11.99 15.70 9.27
C VAL A 337 -10.77 16.41 9.85
N LYS A 338 -10.39 17.56 9.29
CA LYS A 338 -9.23 18.35 9.76
C LYS A 338 -9.40 18.83 11.20
N GLU A 339 -10.61 19.31 11.54
CA GLU A 339 -10.93 19.73 12.91
C GLU A 339 -10.86 18.56 13.91
N GLY A 340 -11.42 17.40 13.54
CA GLY A 340 -11.37 16.22 14.40
C GLY A 340 -9.95 15.72 14.62
N ILE A 341 -9.12 15.74 13.58
CA ILE A 341 -7.68 15.42 13.69
C ILE A 341 -6.99 16.39 14.66
N LEU A 342 -7.24 17.70 14.55
CA LEU A 342 -6.66 18.69 15.45
C LEU A 342 -7.09 18.46 16.90
N LEU A 343 -8.38 18.17 17.14
CA LEU A 343 -8.87 17.82 18.47
C LEU A 343 -8.12 16.59 19.05
N MET A 344 -7.92 15.55 18.28
CA MET A 344 -7.17 14.36 18.73
C MET A 344 -5.69 14.67 18.99
N LYS A 345 -5.10 15.59 18.24
CA LYS A 345 -3.71 16.02 18.44
C LYS A 345 -3.50 16.84 19.71
N ASP A 346 -4.54 17.49 20.23
CA ASP A 346 -4.50 18.24 21.49
C ASP A 346 -4.45 17.35 22.74
N TYR A 347 -4.56 16.03 22.56
CA TYR A 347 -4.55 15.03 23.64
C TYR A 347 -3.40 14.07 23.46
N ARG A 348 -2.87 13.53 24.54
CA ARG A 348 -2.00 12.34 24.54
C ARG A 348 -2.88 11.10 24.38
N MET A 349 -2.63 10.28 23.38
CA MET A 349 -3.40 9.06 23.15
C MET A 349 -2.69 7.85 23.76
N ILE A 350 -3.43 7.06 24.52
CA ILE A 350 -2.98 5.79 25.11
C ILE A 350 -3.69 4.67 24.36
N ILE A 351 -2.92 3.81 23.73
CA ILE A 351 -3.41 2.77 22.85
C ILE A 351 -3.25 1.41 23.50
N ASP A 352 -4.36 0.66 23.64
CA ASP A 352 -4.30 -0.70 24.13
C ASP A 352 -3.36 -1.57 23.26
N PRO A 353 -2.42 -2.32 23.85
CA PRO A 353 -1.43 -3.10 23.10
C PRO A 353 -2.02 -4.15 22.16
N ASN A 354 -3.25 -4.62 22.42
CA ASN A 354 -3.94 -5.59 21.56
C ASN A 354 -4.60 -4.94 20.34
N SER A 355 -4.59 -3.61 20.21
CA SER A 355 -5.19 -2.84 19.11
C SER A 355 -4.27 -2.81 17.90
N SER A 356 -3.97 -3.96 17.33
CA SER A 356 -2.95 -4.10 16.25
C SER A 356 -3.27 -3.32 14.99
N ASN A 357 -4.55 -3.28 14.57
CA ASN A 357 -4.97 -2.52 13.39
C ASN A 357 -4.93 -1.01 13.66
N LEU A 358 -5.33 -0.55 14.84
CA LEU A 358 -5.21 0.85 15.23
C LEU A 358 -3.75 1.32 15.25
N ILE A 359 -2.85 0.50 15.79
CA ILE A 359 -1.39 0.78 15.79
C ILE A 359 -0.88 0.84 14.35
N LYS A 360 -1.33 -0.06 13.48
CA LYS A 360 -1.02 -0.05 12.05
C LYS A 360 -1.50 1.25 11.38
N GLU A 361 -2.72 1.69 11.66
CA GLU A 361 -3.26 2.95 11.14
C GLU A 361 -2.46 4.16 11.63
N LEU A 362 -2.19 4.27 12.93
CA LEU A 362 -1.40 5.36 13.52
C LEU A 362 0.00 5.48 12.92
N ASN A 363 0.61 4.37 12.56
CA ASN A 363 1.94 4.33 11.94
C ASN A 363 1.94 4.63 10.44
N ASN A 364 0.76 4.69 9.78
CA ASN A 364 0.69 4.84 8.33
C ASN A 364 -0.24 5.95 7.85
N TYR A 365 -1.03 6.58 8.74
CA TYR A 365 -1.94 7.66 8.39
C TYR A 365 -1.18 8.97 8.21
N ILE A 366 -1.06 9.42 6.95
CA ILE A 366 -0.28 10.59 6.54
C ILE A 366 -1.13 11.61 5.79
N TRP A 367 -0.63 12.84 5.65
CA TRP A 367 -1.23 13.83 4.77
C TRP A 367 -0.92 13.51 3.30
N SER A 368 -1.91 13.69 2.43
CA SER A 368 -1.69 13.60 0.98
C SER A 368 -0.87 14.80 0.51
N GLU A 369 0.17 14.55 -0.29
CA GLU A 369 1.03 15.60 -0.84
C GLU A 369 0.29 16.65 -1.69
N LYS A 370 -0.87 16.29 -2.27
CA LYS A 370 -1.55 17.12 -3.27
C LYS A 370 -2.66 18.02 -2.71
N ASN A 371 -3.28 17.67 -1.58
CA ASN A 371 -4.58 18.26 -1.22
C ASN A 371 -4.69 18.76 0.23
N GLU A 372 -3.64 18.71 1.03
CA GLU A 372 -3.70 18.97 2.49
C GLU A 372 -4.82 18.18 3.21
N LYS A 373 -5.24 17.07 2.61
CA LYS A 373 -6.19 16.12 3.18
C LYS A 373 -5.42 14.87 3.57
N PRO A 374 -5.85 14.14 4.60
CA PRO A 374 -5.25 12.83 4.87
C PRO A 374 -5.51 11.87 3.71
N ILE A 375 -4.66 10.84 3.59
CA ILE A 375 -4.88 9.74 2.65
C ILE A 375 -6.15 8.99 3.03
N ASP A 376 -6.83 8.43 2.02
CA ASP A 376 -8.03 7.60 2.21
C ASP A 376 -7.65 6.13 2.41
N MET A 377 -6.77 5.89 3.38
CA MET A 377 -6.27 4.58 3.79
C MET A 377 -5.73 4.66 5.21
N TYR A 378 -5.74 3.54 5.93
CA TYR A 378 -5.28 3.48 7.32
C TYR A 378 -6.04 4.46 8.23
N ASN A 379 -7.35 4.58 8.03
CA ASN A 379 -8.18 5.60 8.67
C ASN A 379 -9.47 5.08 9.32
N HIS A 380 -9.83 3.81 9.16
CA HIS A 380 -11.13 3.30 9.59
C HIS A 380 -11.34 3.37 11.12
N LEU A 381 -10.40 2.87 11.91
CA LEU A 381 -10.44 3.00 13.38
C LEU A 381 -10.21 4.43 13.84
N LEU A 382 -9.32 5.16 13.14
CA LEU A 382 -9.06 6.57 13.42
C LEU A 382 -10.29 7.45 13.13
N ASP A 383 -11.04 7.13 12.08
CA ASP A 383 -12.30 7.81 11.77
C ASP A 383 -13.39 7.46 12.77
N ALA A 384 -13.52 6.18 13.14
CA ALA A 384 -14.41 5.75 14.22
C ALA A 384 -14.08 6.47 15.54
N ALA A 385 -12.81 6.55 15.93
CA ALA A 385 -12.37 7.30 17.11
C ALA A 385 -12.70 8.79 16.97
N ARG A 386 -12.45 9.39 15.84
CA ARG A 386 -12.72 10.80 15.54
C ARG A 386 -14.20 11.14 15.69
N TYR A 387 -15.12 10.27 15.28
CA TYR A 387 -16.55 10.49 15.42
C TYR A 387 -16.96 10.64 16.88
N ILE A 388 -16.60 9.71 17.74
CA ILE A 388 -16.96 9.76 19.16
C ILE A 388 -16.19 10.85 19.92
N ILE A 389 -14.92 11.08 19.65
CA ILE A 389 -14.11 12.13 20.28
C ILE A 389 -14.70 13.50 19.94
N THR A 390 -15.03 13.74 18.67
CA THR A 390 -15.66 14.99 18.25
C THR A 390 -17.03 15.18 18.91
N HIS A 391 -17.82 14.11 19.02
CA HIS A 391 -19.12 14.16 19.69
C HIS A 391 -19.00 14.56 21.17
N ARG A 392 -18.02 14.02 21.89
CA ARG A 392 -17.81 14.31 23.32
C ARG A 392 -17.17 15.67 23.58
N LEU A 393 -16.28 16.12 22.74
CA LEU A 393 -15.50 17.36 22.95
C LEU A 393 -16.14 18.61 22.34
N LYS A 394 -16.90 18.49 21.25
CA LYS A 394 -17.68 19.63 20.74
C LYS A 394 -18.94 19.80 21.58
N LYS A 395 -18.92 20.77 22.49
CA LYS A 395 -20.14 21.21 23.15
C LYS A 395 -21.15 21.67 22.08
N PRO A 396 -22.44 21.28 22.17
CA PRO A 396 -23.46 21.84 21.29
C PRO A 396 -23.42 23.37 21.43
N GLN A 397 -23.23 24.08 20.32
CA GLN A 397 -23.45 25.52 20.32
C GLN A 397 -24.93 25.70 20.60
N ILE A 398 -25.29 26.11 21.84
CA ILE A 398 -26.63 26.56 22.19
C ILE A 398 -26.81 27.83 21.39
N GLN A 399 -27.51 27.73 20.25
CA GLN A 399 -28.01 28.92 19.57
C GLN A 399 -28.91 29.67 20.58
N LYS A 400 -28.41 30.76 21.15
CA LYS A 400 -29.23 31.69 21.90
C LYS A 400 -30.20 32.33 20.91
N TYR A 401 -31.36 31.70 20.74
CA TYR A 401 -32.48 32.40 20.11
C TYR A 401 -32.79 33.60 20.97
N ARG A 402 -32.46 34.80 20.52
CA ARG A 402 -33.03 36.05 21.02
C ARG A 402 -34.49 36.05 20.58
N ILE A 403 -35.39 35.72 21.47
CA ILE A 403 -36.81 36.04 21.32
C ILE A 403 -36.89 37.58 21.37
N ARG A 404 -37.29 38.17 20.24
CA ARG A 404 -37.68 39.57 20.17
C ARG A 404 -39.12 39.70 20.60
#